data_473663b229293c99bf0a7018dfc13800
#
_entry.id   473663b229293c99bf0a7018dfc13800
#
_cell.length_a   1.000
_cell.length_b   1.000
_cell.length_c   1.000
_cell.angle_alpha   90.00
_cell.angle_beta   90.00
_cell.angle_gamma   90.00
#
_symmetry.space_group_name_H-M   'P 1'
#
loop_
_entity.id
_entity.type
_entity.pdbx_description
1 polymer ?
#
loop_
_entity_poly.entity_id
_entity_poly.type
_entity_poly.pdbx_seq_one_letter_code
_entity_poly.pdbx_strand_id
1 'polypeptide(L)'
;MIVGLPKEIKNNEHRVGLTPDSVSEISANGHDVFVETNCGKEIGFTNKKYEAAGAKILNSAAEVYEKSELIVKVKEPMESEFQYLNSDITLFTYLHLAGNPSLAKKLIDTGVRGIAYETVTSPDNTFPLLAPMSAIAGQIAFNVGNYFLLKQNKGRGVLIGTLDDLDLGLVTIIGCGVAGEEALQKAVNNGVEVNLIDLSEERLTQLKSKYGNEKINYIVSTPDTIAESIKNSDLILGSVYSLGKNAPKVVTDNMLDAVKPGAVMVDISIDQGGCF
;
A
#
# COMPACT_ATOMS: atom_id res chain seq x y z
N MET A 1 -26.92 11.77 6.84
CA MET A 1 -26.15 11.36 5.65
C MET A 1 -26.45 9.90 5.37
N ILE A 2 -26.54 9.54 4.11
CA ILE A 2 -26.74 8.16 3.67
C ILE A 2 -25.42 7.62 3.13
N VAL A 3 -24.90 6.56 3.75
CA VAL A 3 -23.61 5.96 3.41
C VAL A 3 -23.83 4.64 2.67
N GLY A 4 -23.16 4.46 1.55
CA GLY A 4 -23.23 3.27 0.71
C GLY A 4 -21.92 2.49 0.74
N LEU A 5 -22.02 1.18 0.91
CA LEU A 5 -20.93 0.23 0.84
C LEU A 5 -21.18 -0.78 -0.28
N PRO A 6 -20.78 -0.50 -1.53
CA PRO A 6 -20.85 -1.48 -2.61
C PRO A 6 -19.80 -2.57 -2.41
N LYS A 7 -20.04 -3.72 -3.04
CA LYS A 7 -19.07 -4.81 -3.09
C LYS A 7 -17.89 -4.43 -4.00
N GLU A 8 -16.67 -4.74 -3.56
CA GLU A 8 -15.50 -4.62 -4.42
C GLU A 8 -15.55 -5.63 -5.58
N ILE A 9 -15.28 -5.13 -6.77
CA ILE A 9 -15.31 -5.93 -8.00
C ILE A 9 -13.95 -6.04 -8.71
N LYS A 10 -12.94 -5.37 -8.16
CA LYS A 10 -11.56 -5.52 -8.62
C LYS A 10 -11.06 -6.93 -8.32
N ASN A 11 -10.36 -7.54 -9.28
CA ASN A 11 -9.86 -8.91 -9.12
C ASN A 11 -8.98 -9.04 -7.86
N ASN A 12 -9.25 -10.09 -7.06
CA ASN A 12 -8.58 -10.39 -5.79
C ASN A 12 -8.76 -9.31 -4.69
N GLU A 13 -9.71 -8.38 -4.82
CA GLU A 13 -10.05 -7.45 -3.74
C GLU A 13 -11.23 -8.00 -2.93
N HIS A 14 -10.96 -8.39 -1.69
CA HIS A 14 -11.95 -8.96 -0.77
C HIS A 14 -12.16 -8.09 0.46
N ARG A 15 -11.38 -7.01 0.62
CA ARG A 15 -11.55 -6.05 1.72
C ARG A 15 -12.85 -5.28 1.54
N VAL A 16 -13.27 -4.61 2.61
CA VAL A 16 -14.45 -3.73 2.64
C VAL A 16 -14.05 -2.34 3.11
N GLY A 17 -14.70 -1.31 2.61
CA GLY A 17 -14.46 0.07 3.06
C GLY A 17 -14.91 0.32 4.49
N LEU A 18 -15.93 -0.41 4.97
CA LEU A 18 -16.45 -0.34 6.34
C LEU A 18 -16.63 -1.76 6.91
N THR A 19 -16.14 -1.99 8.12
CA THR A 19 -16.43 -3.22 8.88
C THR A 19 -17.81 -3.13 9.53
N PRO A 20 -18.43 -4.25 9.99
CA PRO A 20 -19.65 -4.18 10.78
C PRO A 20 -19.55 -3.27 12.02
N ASP A 21 -18.39 -3.25 12.70
CA ASP A 21 -18.17 -2.37 13.85
C ASP A 21 -18.21 -0.88 13.43
N SER A 22 -17.54 -0.53 12.34
CA SER A 22 -17.61 0.84 11.80
C SER A 22 -19.03 1.24 11.39
N VAL A 23 -19.79 0.30 10.81
CA VAL A 23 -21.21 0.51 10.47
C VAL A 23 -22.04 0.76 11.72
N SER A 24 -21.79 0.01 12.80
CA SER A 24 -22.50 0.21 14.09
C SER A 24 -22.26 1.62 14.64
N GLU A 25 -21.03 2.12 14.59
CA GLU A 25 -20.71 3.48 15.03
C GLU A 25 -21.39 4.55 14.16
N ILE A 26 -21.37 4.39 12.84
CA ILE A 26 -22.01 5.31 11.89
C ILE A 26 -23.52 5.34 12.13
N SER A 27 -24.15 4.18 12.27
CA SER A 27 -25.59 4.05 12.54
C SER A 27 -25.99 4.64 13.90
N ALA A 28 -25.17 4.42 14.94
CA ALA A 28 -25.40 5.00 16.28
C ALA A 28 -25.34 6.53 16.27
N ASN A 29 -24.60 7.13 15.31
CA ASN A 29 -24.54 8.57 15.12
C ASN A 29 -25.66 9.12 14.21
N GLY A 30 -26.70 8.34 13.93
CA GLY A 30 -27.90 8.78 13.20
C GLY A 30 -27.75 8.82 11.67
N HIS A 31 -26.85 8.05 11.12
CA HIS A 31 -26.67 7.90 9.67
C HIS A 31 -27.28 6.58 9.18
N ASP A 32 -27.90 6.60 8.00
CA ASP A 32 -28.32 5.37 7.32
C ASP A 32 -27.14 4.74 6.59
N VAL A 33 -27.00 3.41 6.69
CA VAL A 33 -25.95 2.66 5.97
C VAL A 33 -26.60 1.61 5.07
N PHE A 34 -26.33 1.68 3.79
CA PHE A 34 -26.73 0.68 2.79
C PHE A 34 -25.51 -0.17 2.39
N VAL A 35 -25.67 -1.47 2.42
CA VAL A 35 -24.59 -2.42 2.14
C VAL A 35 -25.02 -3.36 1.02
N GLU A 36 -24.21 -3.51 -0.02
CA GLU A 36 -24.48 -4.48 -1.07
C GLU A 36 -24.36 -5.91 -0.52
N THR A 37 -25.28 -6.77 -0.92
CA THR A 37 -25.32 -8.17 -0.50
C THR A 37 -23.98 -8.88 -0.75
N ASN A 38 -23.53 -9.61 0.26
CA ASN A 38 -22.28 -10.37 0.24
C ASN A 38 -20.98 -9.54 0.04
N CYS A 39 -20.97 -8.24 0.27
CA CYS A 39 -19.79 -7.41 0.06
C CYS A 39 -18.57 -7.87 0.88
N GLY A 40 -18.77 -8.31 2.13
CA GLY A 40 -17.70 -8.78 3.02
C GLY A 40 -17.66 -10.30 3.22
N LYS A 41 -18.39 -11.09 2.42
CA LYS A 41 -18.55 -12.54 2.61
C LYS A 41 -17.21 -13.29 2.64
N GLU A 42 -16.30 -12.96 1.73
CA GLU A 42 -15.01 -13.66 1.58
C GLU A 42 -14.06 -13.46 2.77
N ILE A 43 -14.30 -12.41 3.57
CA ILE A 43 -13.53 -12.11 4.79
C ILE A 43 -14.35 -12.34 6.08
N GLY A 44 -15.49 -13.04 5.97
CA GLY A 44 -16.31 -13.45 7.11
C GLY A 44 -17.28 -12.39 7.62
N PHE A 45 -17.47 -11.26 6.92
CA PHE A 45 -18.49 -10.25 7.21
C PHE A 45 -19.76 -10.55 6.42
N THR A 46 -20.64 -11.33 7.02
CA THR A 46 -21.92 -11.74 6.42
C THR A 46 -22.95 -10.62 6.42
N ASN A 47 -23.97 -10.72 5.56
CA ASN A 47 -25.11 -9.81 5.58
C ASN A 47 -25.71 -9.67 6.98
N LYS A 48 -25.88 -10.77 7.71
CA LYS A 48 -26.42 -10.78 9.08
C LYS A 48 -25.58 -9.94 10.06
N LYS A 49 -24.26 -9.91 9.92
CA LYS A 49 -23.38 -9.07 10.73
C LYS A 49 -23.61 -7.59 10.46
N TYR A 50 -23.77 -7.22 9.19
CA TYR A 50 -24.08 -5.84 8.81
C TYR A 50 -25.48 -5.41 9.23
N GLU A 51 -26.49 -6.29 9.08
CA GLU A 51 -27.86 -6.03 9.59
C GLU A 51 -27.88 -5.84 11.10
N ALA A 52 -27.16 -6.69 11.85
CA ALA A 52 -27.03 -6.54 13.31
C ALA A 52 -26.30 -5.23 13.70
N ALA A 53 -25.44 -4.69 12.85
CA ALA A 53 -24.76 -3.41 13.00
C ALA A 53 -25.64 -2.19 12.60
N GLY A 54 -26.88 -2.42 12.12
CA GLY A 54 -27.81 -1.35 11.76
C GLY A 54 -27.86 -1.03 10.26
N ALA A 55 -27.11 -1.75 9.41
CA ALA A 55 -27.19 -1.57 7.97
C ALA A 55 -28.44 -2.18 7.34
N LYS A 56 -28.86 -1.62 6.20
CA LYS A 56 -29.85 -2.20 5.29
C LYS A 56 -29.14 -2.86 4.12
N ILE A 57 -29.43 -4.15 3.86
CA ILE A 57 -28.83 -4.88 2.74
C ILE A 57 -29.60 -4.61 1.46
N LEU A 58 -28.88 -4.27 0.39
CA LEU A 58 -29.41 -4.08 -0.96
C LEU A 58 -28.86 -5.15 -1.89
N ASN A 59 -29.58 -5.41 -2.99
CA ASN A 59 -29.29 -6.55 -3.84
C ASN A 59 -28.20 -6.26 -4.90
N SER A 60 -27.94 -4.99 -5.19
CA SER A 60 -27.02 -4.58 -6.26
C SER A 60 -26.25 -3.32 -5.93
N ALA A 61 -25.09 -3.14 -6.60
CA ALA A 61 -24.34 -1.89 -6.56
C ALA A 61 -25.20 -0.69 -7.03
N ALA A 62 -25.99 -0.87 -8.09
CA ALA A 62 -26.87 0.18 -8.63
C ALA A 62 -27.78 0.76 -7.53
N GLU A 63 -28.46 -0.11 -6.75
CA GLU A 63 -29.32 0.33 -5.65
C GLU A 63 -28.53 1.05 -4.55
N VAL A 64 -27.30 0.62 -4.27
CA VAL A 64 -26.43 1.25 -3.26
C VAL A 64 -26.04 2.66 -3.71
N TYR A 65 -25.57 2.80 -4.96
CA TYR A 65 -25.18 4.11 -5.50
C TYR A 65 -26.37 5.07 -5.60
N GLU A 66 -27.54 4.61 -6.06
CA GLU A 66 -28.75 5.42 -6.21
C GLU A 66 -29.25 6.01 -4.89
N LYS A 67 -29.09 5.26 -3.78
CA LYS A 67 -29.65 5.65 -2.47
C LYS A 67 -28.66 6.37 -1.57
N SER A 68 -27.40 6.51 -1.98
CA SER A 68 -26.33 6.99 -1.09
C SER A 68 -25.78 8.35 -1.51
N GLU A 69 -25.39 9.16 -0.53
CA GLU A 69 -24.72 10.44 -0.69
C GLU A 69 -23.19 10.28 -0.61
N LEU A 70 -22.74 9.31 0.20
CA LEU A 70 -21.34 8.97 0.42
C LEU A 70 -21.12 7.49 0.08
N ILE A 71 -20.31 7.22 -0.91
CA ILE A 71 -19.88 5.86 -1.27
C ILE A 71 -18.50 5.61 -0.66
N VAL A 72 -18.40 4.55 0.14
CA VAL A 72 -17.16 4.13 0.81
C VAL A 72 -16.68 2.83 0.17
N LYS A 73 -15.49 2.86 -0.42
CA LYS A 73 -14.84 1.71 -1.08
C LYS A 73 -13.42 1.51 -0.59
N VAL A 74 -12.78 0.45 -1.03
CA VAL A 74 -11.34 0.23 -0.85
C VAL A 74 -10.57 0.68 -2.08
N LYS A 75 -11.02 0.24 -3.27
CA LYS A 75 -10.33 0.52 -4.54
C LYS A 75 -11.07 1.55 -5.38
N GLU A 76 -10.31 2.15 -6.29
CA GLU A 76 -10.84 3.04 -7.32
C GLU A 76 -12.01 2.40 -8.07
N PRO A 77 -12.96 3.21 -8.59
CA PRO A 77 -14.06 2.69 -9.40
C PRO A 77 -13.57 1.95 -10.65
N MET A 78 -14.13 0.78 -10.88
CA MET A 78 -13.94 0.01 -12.11
C MET A 78 -14.85 0.54 -13.22
N GLU A 79 -14.55 0.21 -14.48
CA GLU A 79 -15.26 0.73 -15.66
C GLU A 79 -16.78 0.63 -15.55
N SER A 80 -17.29 -0.48 -15.03
CA SER A 80 -18.73 -0.71 -14.87
C SER A 80 -19.40 0.14 -13.78
N GLU A 81 -18.64 0.78 -12.90
CA GLU A 81 -19.17 1.61 -11.80
C GLU A 81 -19.33 3.08 -12.21
N PHE A 82 -18.62 3.53 -13.27
CA PHE A 82 -18.70 4.93 -13.71
C PHE A 82 -20.11 5.39 -14.09
N GLN A 83 -20.97 4.49 -14.58
CA GLN A 83 -22.36 4.78 -14.90
C GLN A 83 -23.20 5.21 -13.69
N TYR A 84 -22.74 4.93 -12.47
CA TYR A 84 -23.43 5.29 -11.22
C TYR A 84 -22.89 6.59 -10.61
N LEU A 85 -21.73 7.08 -11.06
CA LEU A 85 -21.07 8.27 -10.51
C LEU A 85 -21.68 9.54 -11.10
N ASN A 86 -21.92 10.53 -10.25
CA ASN A 86 -22.43 11.86 -10.62
C ASN A 86 -22.04 12.90 -9.55
N SER A 87 -22.44 14.15 -9.75
CA SER A 87 -22.13 15.29 -8.89
C SER A 87 -22.76 15.22 -7.48
N ASP A 88 -23.76 14.39 -7.26
CA ASP A 88 -24.46 14.28 -5.98
C ASP A 88 -23.75 13.29 -5.04
N ILE A 89 -22.85 12.46 -5.59
CA ILE A 89 -22.10 11.45 -4.86
C ILE A 89 -20.77 12.02 -4.39
N THR A 90 -20.42 11.71 -3.12
CA THR A 90 -19.06 11.79 -2.60
C THR A 90 -18.47 10.38 -2.58
N LEU A 91 -17.33 10.19 -3.24
CA LEU A 91 -16.60 8.91 -3.27
C LEU A 91 -15.41 8.97 -2.31
N PHE A 92 -15.34 8.07 -1.35
CA PHE A 92 -14.29 7.97 -0.36
C PHE A 92 -13.58 6.62 -0.47
N THR A 93 -12.35 6.61 -1.01
CA THR A 93 -11.61 5.39 -1.38
C THR A 93 -10.15 5.71 -1.68
N TYR A 94 -9.28 4.69 -1.88
CA TYR A 94 -7.99 4.88 -2.52
C TYR A 94 -8.19 5.19 -4.00
N LEU A 95 -7.63 6.29 -4.50
CA LEU A 95 -7.78 6.72 -5.89
C LEU A 95 -6.50 6.62 -6.72
N HIS A 96 -5.33 6.83 -6.12
CA HIS A 96 -4.01 6.76 -6.77
C HIS A 96 -3.94 7.54 -8.10
N LEU A 97 -4.54 8.73 -8.15
CA LEU A 97 -4.75 9.50 -9.38
C LEU A 97 -3.45 9.94 -10.05
N ALA A 98 -2.39 10.20 -9.28
CA ALA A 98 -1.09 10.59 -9.82
C ALA A 98 -0.50 9.52 -10.76
N GLY A 99 -0.68 8.24 -10.41
CA GLY A 99 -0.26 7.11 -11.24
C GLY A 99 -1.23 6.77 -12.39
N ASN A 100 -2.43 7.35 -12.40
CA ASN A 100 -3.48 7.03 -13.39
C ASN A 100 -4.24 8.29 -13.88
N PRO A 101 -3.61 9.09 -14.77
CA PRO A 101 -4.25 10.29 -15.32
C PRO A 101 -5.55 10.02 -16.09
N SER A 102 -5.69 8.84 -16.70
CA SER A 102 -6.92 8.47 -17.42
C SER A 102 -8.10 8.28 -16.47
N LEU A 103 -7.88 7.68 -15.32
CA LEU A 103 -8.87 7.57 -14.23
C LEU A 103 -9.26 8.95 -13.71
N ALA A 104 -8.26 9.82 -13.47
CA ALA A 104 -8.51 11.19 -13.01
C ALA A 104 -9.44 11.94 -13.97
N LYS A 105 -9.18 11.85 -15.27
CA LYS A 105 -10.05 12.48 -16.29
C LYS A 105 -11.47 11.92 -16.26
N LYS A 106 -11.63 10.60 -16.21
CA LYS A 106 -12.96 9.97 -16.15
C LYS A 106 -13.73 10.41 -14.90
N LEU A 107 -13.10 10.50 -13.74
CA LEU A 107 -13.75 10.99 -12.52
C LEU A 107 -14.18 12.45 -12.64
N ILE A 108 -13.35 13.30 -13.23
CA ILE A 108 -13.72 14.71 -13.52
C ILE A 108 -14.95 14.78 -14.41
N ASP A 109 -15.00 13.96 -15.46
CA ASP A 109 -16.11 13.94 -16.42
C ASP A 109 -17.45 13.53 -15.78
N THR A 110 -17.45 12.75 -14.69
CA THR A 110 -18.66 12.40 -13.92
C THR A 110 -19.14 13.51 -12.99
N GLY A 111 -18.27 14.44 -12.62
CA GLY A 111 -18.54 15.46 -11.60
C GLY A 111 -18.57 14.96 -10.16
N VAL A 112 -18.22 13.68 -9.91
CA VAL A 112 -18.16 13.11 -8.56
C VAL A 112 -17.18 13.85 -7.66
N ARG A 113 -17.49 14.00 -6.38
CA ARG A 113 -16.56 14.53 -5.37
C ARG A 113 -15.69 13.40 -4.82
N GLY A 114 -14.43 13.34 -5.23
CA GLY A 114 -13.48 12.33 -4.75
C GLY A 114 -12.73 12.78 -3.51
N ILE A 115 -12.69 11.93 -2.48
CA ILE A 115 -11.81 12.07 -1.31
C ILE A 115 -10.92 10.84 -1.30
N ALA A 116 -9.61 11.06 -1.56
CA ALA A 116 -8.64 9.98 -1.62
C ALA A 116 -8.11 9.63 -0.22
N TYR A 117 -8.19 8.36 0.19
CA TYR A 117 -7.69 7.89 1.49
C TYR A 117 -6.22 8.23 1.69
N GLU A 118 -5.40 8.08 0.64
CA GLU A 118 -3.96 8.31 0.67
C GLU A 118 -3.56 9.77 0.88
N THR A 119 -4.50 10.71 0.78
CA THR A 119 -4.25 12.14 0.99
C THR A 119 -4.87 12.69 2.27
N VAL A 120 -5.61 11.88 3.01
CA VAL A 120 -6.16 12.30 4.32
C VAL A 120 -5.02 12.40 5.32
N THR A 121 -4.87 13.59 5.92
CA THR A 121 -3.84 13.89 6.92
C THR A 121 -4.43 14.19 8.29
N SER A 122 -3.73 13.78 9.33
CA SER A 122 -3.96 14.21 10.71
C SER A 122 -3.31 15.57 10.97
N PRO A 123 -3.64 16.25 12.08
CA PRO A 123 -3.03 17.54 12.43
C PRO A 123 -1.50 17.51 12.57
N ASP A 124 -0.92 16.35 12.85
CA ASP A 124 0.52 16.08 12.93
C ASP A 124 1.15 15.73 11.57
N ASN A 125 0.41 15.93 10.47
CA ASN A 125 0.79 15.59 9.11
C ASN A 125 1.06 14.09 8.85
N THR A 126 0.56 13.20 9.69
CA THR A 126 0.57 11.75 9.39
C THR A 126 -0.58 11.37 8.46
N PHE A 127 -0.49 10.19 7.83
CA PHE A 127 -1.48 9.66 6.90
C PHE A 127 -2.20 8.46 7.53
N PRO A 128 -3.22 8.67 8.39
CA PRO A 128 -3.80 7.60 9.20
C PRO A 128 -4.47 6.48 8.39
N LEU A 129 -4.96 6.79 7.19
CA LEU A 129 -5.59 5.81 6.32
C LEU A 129 -4.59 5.10 5.38
N LEU A 130 -3.45 5.73 5.08
CA LEU A 130 -2.39 5.13 4.26
C LEU A 130 -1.41 4.30 5.09
N ALA A 131 -1.05 4.75 6.28
CA ALA A 131 -0.01 4.12 7.11
C ALA A 131 -0.22 2.62 7.36
N PRO A 132 -1.44 2.13 7.70
CA PRO A 132 -1.66 0.69 7.88
C PRO A 132 -1.40 -0.13 6.62
N MET A 133 -1.75 0.40 5.44
CA MET A 133 -1.51 -0.28 4.17
C MET A 133 -0.03 -0.29 3.81
N SER A 134 0.66 0.82 4.06
CA SER A 134 2.11 0.90 3.90
C SER A 134 2.85 -0.07 4.82
N ALA A 135 2.40 -0.22 6.06
CA ALA A 135 2.98 -1.18 7.00
C ALA A 135 2.84 -2.62 6.49
N ILE A 136 1.65 -3.01 6.04
CA ILE A 136 1.40 -4.34 5.46
C ILE A 136 2.24 -4.53 4.19
N ALA A 137 2.31 -3.53 3.31
CA ALA A 137 3.06 -3.60 2.07
C ALA A 137 4.56 -3.82 2.32
N GLY A 138 5.17 -3.14 3.30
CA GLY A 138 6.57 -3.35 3.68
C GLY A 138 6.86 -4.77 4.14
N GLN A 139 6.00 -5.33 4.98
CA GLN A 139 6.14 -6.72 5.44
C GLN A 139 5.95 -7.73 4.31
N ILE A 140 4.98 -7.51 3.42
CA ILE A 140 4.74 -8.37 2.25
C ILE A 140 5.93 -8.30 1.29
N ALA A 141 6.47 -7.10 1.03
CA ALA A 141 7.59 -6.91 0.11
C ALA A 141 8.81 -7.75 0.52
N PHE A 142 9.16 -7.77 1.80
CA PHE A 142 10.23 -8.61 2.31
C PHE A 142 9.93 -10.11 2.10
N ASN A 143 8.74 -10.57 2.44
CA ASN A 143 8.36 -11.98 2.31
C ASN A 143 8.31 -12.45 0.84
N VAL A 144 7.71 -11.63 -0.04
CA VAL A 144 7.63 -11.91 -1.48
C VAL A 144 9.03 -11.87 -2.11
N GLY A 145 9.87 -10.91 -1.72
CA GLY A 145 11.25 -10.83 -2.17
C GLY A 145 12.02 -12.10 -1.82
N ASN A 146 11.92 -12.59 -0.59
CA ASN A 146 12.51 -13.86 -0.17
C ASN A 146 12.00 -15.06 -0.98
N TYR A 147 10.70 -15.10 -1.27
CA TYR A 147 10.12 -16.17 -2.08
C TYR A 147 10.70 -16.19 -3.49
N PHE A 148 10.84 -15.04 -4.14
CA PHE A 148 11.38 -14.95 -5.48
C PHE A 148 12.91 -15.14 -5.56
N LEU A 149 13.66 -15.00 -4.46
CA LEU A 149 15.08 -15.35 -4.40
C LEU A 149 15.33 -16.85 -4.52
N LEU A 150 14.34 -17.69 -4.25
CA LEU A 150 14.47 -19.13 -4.37
C LEU A 150 14.80 -19.56 -5.81
N LYS A 151 15.66 -20.54 -5.97
CA LYS A 151 16.13 -21.00 -7.28
C LYS A 151 15.01 -21.49 -8.19
N GLN A 152 14.00 -22.14 -7.63
CA GLN A 152 12.80 -22.59 -8.36
C GLN A 152 11.99 -21.43 -8.96
N ASN A 153 12.13 -20.23 -8.43
CA ASN A 153 11.49 -19.01 -8.93
C ASN A 153 12.44 -18.18 -9.80
N LYS A 154 13.52 -18.77 -10.29
CA LYS A 154 14.58 -18.14 -11.10
C LYS A 154 15.45 -17.13 -10.34
N GLY A 155 15.30 -17.04 -9.01
CA GLY A 155 16.14 -16.21 -8.16
C GLY A 155 17.56 -16.76 -8.04
N ARG A 156 18.40 -16.05 -7.28
CA ARG A 156 19.81 -16.41 -7.06
C ARG A 156 20.00 -17.74 -6.31
N GLY A 157 18.97 -18.21 -5.56
CA GLY A 157 19.09 -19.35 -4.65
C GLY A 157 19.80 -18.97 -3.34
N VAL A 158 19.60 -17.73 -2.88
CA VAL A 158 20.16 -17.20 -1.64
C VAL A 158 19.05 -17.14 -0.58
N LEU A 159 19.37 -17.59 0.61
CA LEU A 159 18.54 -17.39 1.80
C LEU A 159 18.82 -15.99 2.37
N ILE A 160 17.79 -15.25 2.72
CA ILE A 160 17.92 -13.99 3.46
C ILE A 160 17.76 -14.27 4.95
N GLY A 161 18.81 -14.07 5.70
CA GLY A 161 18.78 -14.30 7.14
C GLY A 161 20.13 -14.70 7.73
N THR A 162 20.07 -15.34 8.89
CA THR A 162 21.23 -15.92 9.58
C THR A 162 21.01 -17.42 9.73
N LEU A 163 22.03 -18.20 9.45
CA LEU A 163 22.07 -19.63 9.69
C LEU A 163 23.34 -19.95 10.46
N ASP A 164 23.19 -20.39 11.68
CA ASP A 164 24.30 -20.51 12.64
C ASP A 164 25.05 -19.17 12.75
N ASP A 165 26.38 -19.17 12.48
CA ASP A 165 27.23 -17.98 12.49
C ASP A 165 27.41 -17.36 11.06
N LEU A 166 26.61 -17.80 10.07
CA LEU A 166 26.72 -17.35 8.70
C LEU A 166 25.66 -16.27 8.39
N ASP A 167 26.10 -15.11 7.96
CA ASP A 167 25.24 -14.09 7.38
C ASP A 167 24.95 -14.43 5.92
N LEU A 168 23.67 -14.52 5.58
CA LEU A 168 23.21 -14.94 4.26
C LEU A 168 22.39 -13.85 3.60
N GLY A 169 22.88 -13.40 2.44
CA GLY A 169 22.25 -12.38 1.63
C GLY A 169 22.41 -10.97 2.18
N LEU A 170 22.16 -9.98 1.33
CA LEU A 170 22.16 -8.56 1.63
C LEU A 170 20.88 -7.93 1.13
N VAL A 171 20.21 -7.15 1.99
CA VAL A 171 18.99 -6.42 1.64
C VAL A 171 19.29 -4.94 1.52
N THR A 172 18.88 -4.31 0.44
CA THR A 172 18.85 -2.83 0.31
C THR A 172 17.40 -2.33 0.36
N ILE A 173 17.13 -1.39 1.25
CA ILE A 173 15.82 -0.73 1.39
C ILE A 173 16.00 0.74 1.02
N ILE A 174 15.26 1.21 0.00
CA ILE A 174 15.31 2.58 -0.50
C ILE A 174 14.00 3.29 -0.13
N GLY A 175 14.11 4.30 0.75
CA GLY A 175 12.98 4.97 1.38
C GLY A 175 12.66 4.38 2.75
N CYS A 176 12.70 5.22 3.79
CA CYS A 176 12.51 4.83 5.19
C CYS A 176 11.20 5.36 5.79
N GLY A 177 10.17 5.52 4.97
CA GLY A 177 8.81 5.77 5.43
C GLY A 177 8.23 4.57 6.18
N VAL A 178 6.91 4.54 6.37
CA VAL A 178 6.24 3.44 7.09
C VAL A 178 6.54 2.08 6.45
N ALA A 179 6.44 1.96 5.12
CA ALA A 179 6.69 0.70 4.42
C ALA A 179 8.15 0.25 4.53
N GLY A 180 9.10 1.17 4.35
CA GLY A 180 10.53 0.86 4.47
C GLY A 180 10.92 0.46 5.88
N GLU A 181 10.37 1.10 6.92
CA GLU A 181 10.61 0.73 8.32
C GLU A 181 10.05 -0.66 8.65
N GLU A 182 8.87 -1.01 8.15
CA GLU A 182 8.28 -2.34 8.34
C GLU A 182 9.08 -3.43 7.62
N ALA A 183 9.60 -3.14 6.42
CA ALA A 183 10.52 -4.03 5.74
C ALA A 183 11.83 -4.19 6.51
N LEU A 184 12.39 -3.09 7.07
CA LEU A 184 13.55 -3.11 7.95
C LEU A 184 13.31 -3.99 9.18
N GLN A 185 12.17 -3.84 9.84
CA GLN A 185 11.81 -4.65 11.01
C GLN A 185 11.85 -6.15 10.68
N LYS A 186 11.34 -6.54 9.49
CA LYS A 186 11.43 -7.94 9.03
C LYS A 186 12.87 -8.37 8.79
N ALA A 187 13.68 -7.54 8.14
CA ALA A 187 15.07 -7.82 7.87
C ALA A 187 15.86 -8.01 9.19
N VAL A 188 15.69 -7.10 10.14
CA VAL A 188 16.31 -7.16 11.47
C VAL A 188 15.92 -8.44 12.22
N ASN A 189 14.62 -8.78 12.21
CA ASN A 189 14.13 -10.00 12.86
C ASN A 189 14.68 -11.30 12.22
N ASN A 190 15.11 -11.23 10.96
CA ASN A 190 15.78 -12.34 10.27
C ASN A 190 17.31 -12.31 10.43
N GLY A 191 17.86 -11.29 11.11
CA GLY A 191 19.30 -11.17 11.36
C GLY A 191 20.13 -10.85 10.12
N VAL A 192 19.53 -10.36 9.02
CA VAL A 192 20.22 -10.07 7.77
C VAL A 192 20.91 -8.70 7.81
N GLU A 193 21.98 -8.56 7.03
CA GLU A 193 22.62 -7.27 6.79
C GLU A 193 21.76 -6.38 5.88
N VAL A 194 21.63 -5.09 6.24
CA VAL A 194 20.76 -4.13 5.55
C VAL A 194 21.51 -2.87 5.17
N ASN A 195 21.42 -2.47 3.90
CA ASN A 195 21.67 -1.09 3.48
C ASN A 195 20.35 -0.32 3.53
N LEU A 196 20.22 0.62 4.44
CA LEU A 196 19.05 1.43 4.65
C LEU A 196 19.29 2.84 4.12
N ILE A 197 18.55 3.22 3.07
CA ILE A 197 18.81 4.44 2.29
C ILE A 197 17.61 5.40 2.40
N ASP A 198 17.85 6.65 2.78
CA ASP A 198 16.85 7.72 2.78
C ASP A 198 17.46 9.08 2.47
N LEU A 199 16.65 10.01 1.98
CA LEU A 199 17.05 11.40 1.78
C LEU A 199 17.22 12.16 3.11
N SER A 200 16.47 11.76 4.15
CA SER A 200 16.44 12.43 5.44
C SER A 200 17.47 11.85 6.41
N GLU A 201 18.54 12.58 6.67
CA GLU A 201 19.51 12.24 7.71
C GLU A 201 18.85 12.16 9.11
N GLU A 202 17.87 13.02 9.36
CA GLU A 202 17.11 12.98 10.62
C GLU A 202 16.36 11.65 10.77
N ARG A 203 15.70 11.20 9.72
CA ARG A 203 14.99 9.90 9.71
C ARG A 203 15.94 8.73 9.94
N LEU A 204 17.08 8.73 9.26
CA LEU A 204 18.12 7.71 9.46
C LEU A 204 18.63 7.71 10.90
N THR A 205 18.83 8.88 11.51
CA THR A 205 19.25 9.02 12.91
C THR A 205 18.19 8.46 13.88
N GLN A 206 16.90 8.73 13.65
CA GLN A 206 15.80 8.17 14.45
C GLN A 206 15.80 6.64 14.39
N LEU A 207 15.92 6.08 13.17
CA LEU A 207 15.94 4.63 12.98
C LEU A 207 17.20 3.98 13.60
N LYS A 208 18.34 4.66 13.51
CA LYS A 208 19.59 4.23 14.15
C LYS A 208 19.47 4.15 15.68
N SER A 209 18.76 5.11 16.27
CA SER A 209 18.47 5.10 17.70
C SER A 209 17.52 3.96 18.10
N LYS A 210 16.61 3.56 17.21
CA LYS A 210 15.64 2.49 17.45
C LYS A 210 16.20 1.09 17.23
N TYR A 211 16.99 0.90 16.18
CA TYR A 211 17.43 -0.44 15.73
C TYR A 211 18.90 -0.74 15.95
N GLY A 212 19.71 0.24 16.33
CA GLY A 212 21.16 0.08 16.55
C GLY A 212 21.98 0.01 15.25
N ASN A 213 23.19 -0.53 15.33
CA ASN A 213 24.17 -0.48 14.23
C ASN A 213 24.72 -1.83 13.77
N GLU A 214 24.44 -2.93 14.45
CA GLU A 214 25.23 -4.16 14.26
C GLU A 214 25.18 -4.73 12.84
N LYS A 215 24.04 -4.60 12.15
CA LYS A 215 23.86 -5.13 10.77
C LYS A 215 23.16 -4.15 9.85
N ILE A 216 23.12 -2.86 10.21
CA ILE A 216 22.42 -1.84 9.42
C ILE A 216 23.38 -0.73 9.02
N ASN A 217 23.57 -0.56 7.73
CA ASN A 217 24.29 0.56 7.14
C ASN A 217 23.30 1.68 6.83
N TYR A 218 23.36 2.77 7.58
CA TYR A 218 22.51 3.96 7.38
C TYR A 218 23.15 4.88 6.35
N ILE A 219 22.51 5.07 5.20
CA ILE A 219 23.09 5.68 4.01
C ILE A 219 22.21 6.84 3.54
N VAL A 220 22.80 8.03 3.40
CA VAL A 220 22.10 9.16 2.77
C VAL A 220 21.97 8.91 1.27
N SER A 221 20.76 9.13 0.77
CA SER A 221 20.38 8.82 -0.61
C SER A 221 21.03 9.79 -1.61
N THR A 222 21.84 9.26 -2.49
CA THR A 222 22.32 9.90 -3.72
C THR A 222 22.28 8.86 -4.85
N PRO A 223 22.32 9.26 -6.12
CA PRO A 223 22.43 8.29 -7.23
C PRO A 223 23.60 7.32 -7.05
N ASP A 224 24.76 7.79 -6.59
CA ASP A 224 25.96 6.98 -6.41
C ASP A 224 25.82 5.99 -5.25
N THR A 225 25.25 6.44 -4.12
CA THR A 225 25.05 5.56 -2.95
C THR A 225 24.00 4.48 -3.23
N ILE A 226 22.96 4.80 -4.00
CA ILE A 226 21.98 3.82 -4.45
C ILE A 226 22.64 2.80 -5.38
N ALA A 227 23.36 3.25 -6.42
CA ALA A 227 24.03 2.37 -7.40
C ALA A 227 24.99 1.40 -6.71
N GLU A 228 25.82 1.89 -5.78
CA GLU A 228 26.77 1.03 -5.06
C GLU A 228 26.09 0.03 -4.14
N SER A 229 24.99 0.44 -3.48
CA SER A 229 24.24 -0.44 -2.58
C SER A 229 23.54 -1.57 -3.32
N ILE A 230 22.85 -1.26 -4.44
CA ILE A 230 22.08 -2.28 -5.20
C ILE A 230 22.99 -3.28 -5.91
N LYS A 231 24.19 -2.88 -6.32
CA LYS A 231 25.18 -3.72 -6.97
C LYS A 231 25.54 -4.96 -6.12
N ASN A 232 25.58 -4.80 -4.80
CA ASN A 232 25.97 -5.85 -3.88
C ASN A 232 24.77 -6.57 -3.22
N SER A 233 23.54 -6.14 -3.51
CA SER A 233 22.34 -6.65 -2.89
C SER A 233 21.80 -7.90 -3.57
N ASP A 234 21.13 -8.72 -2.80
CA ASP A 234 20.39 -9.89 -3.27
C ASP A 234 18.88 -9.58 -3.31
N LEU A 235 18.40 -8.74 -2.38
CA LEU A 235 17.02 -8.23 -2.35
C LEU A 235 17.04 -6.69 -2.26
N ILE A 236 16.30 -6.03 -3.15
CA ILE A 236 16.19 -4.58 -3.24
C ILE A 236 14.71 -4.21 -3.09
N LEU A 237 14.38 -3.42 -2.06
CA LEU A 237 13.02 -2.98 -1.77
C LEU A 237 12.93 -1.47 -1.98
N GLY A 238 12.08 -1.04 -2.91
CA GLY A 238 11.78 0.36 -3.17
C GLY A 238 10.49 0.79 -2.48
N SER A 239 10.56 1.80 -1.61
CA SER A 239 9.43 2.31 -0.84
C SER A 239 9.41 3.84 -0.77
N VAL A 240 9.72 4.47 -1.89
CA VAL A 240 9.75 5.93 -2.02
C VAL A 240 8.33 6.46 -2.26
N TYR A 241 7.91 7.41 -1.46
CA TYR A 241 6.59 8.01 -1.55
C TYR A 241 6.67 9.51 -1.86
N SER A 242 5.79 10.00 -2.74
CA SER A 242 5.59 11.43 -2.99
C SER A 242 4.10 11.75 -2.92
N LEU A 243 3.70 12.62 -1.98
CA LEU A 243 2.30 12.99 -1.79
C LEU A 243 1.71 13.63 -3.05
N GLY A 244 0.65 13.02 -3.59
CA GLY A 244 -0.09 13.54 -4.75
C GLY A 244 0.72 13.62 -6.05
N LYS A 245 1.89 12.96 -6.13
CA LYS A 245 2.77 12.93 -7.31
C LYS A 245 3.20 11.50 -7.61
N ASN A 246 3.74 11.30 -8.80
CA ASN A 246 4.45 10.05 -9.12
C ASN A 246 5.68 9.89 -8.21
N ALA A 247 5.99 8.65 -7.85
CA ALA A 247 7.24 8.33 -7.19
C ALA A 247 8.42 8.71 -8.10
N PRO A 248 9.50 9.32 -7.56
CA PRO A 248 10.69 9.58 -8.35
C PRO A 248 11.37 8.25 -8.72
N LYS A 249 11.90 8.16 -9.95
CA LYS A 249 12.74 7.04 -10.37
C LYS A 249 14.10 7.14 -9.69
N VAL A 250 14.33 6.30 -8.68
CA VAL A 250 15.57 6.27 -7.89
C VAL A 250 16.55 5.19 -8.36
N VAL A 251 16.05 4.15 -9.01
CA VAL A 251 16.87 3.18 -9.75
C VAL A 251 16.57 3.34 -11.23
N THR A 252 17.61 3.58 -12.01
CA THR A 252 17.53 3.84 -13.46
C THR A 252 18.10 2.68 -14.27
N ASP A 253 17.76 2.59 -15.56
CA ASP A 253 18.18 1.49 -16.44
C ASP A 253 19.69 1.23 -16.42
N ASN A 254 20.51 2.29 -16.40
CA ASN A 254 21.96 2.16 -16.36
C ASN A 254 22.52 1.59 -15.04
N MET A 255 21.75 1.61 -13.98
CA MET A 255 22.13 0.98 -12.70
C MET A 255 21.83 -0.53 -12.71
N LEU A 256 20.89 -0.99 -13.54
CA LEU A 256 20.44 -2.39 -13.58
C LEU A 256 21.53 -3.33 -14.09
N ASP A 257 22.40 -2.87 -14.98
CA ASP A 257 23.51 -3.68 -15.52
C ASP A 257 24.50 -4.15 -14.43
N ALA A 258 24.57 -3.41 -13.33
CA ALA A 258 25.44 -3.73 -12.20
C ALA A 258 24.80 -4.64 -11.15
N VAL A 259 23.48 -4.85 -11.21
CA VAL A 259 22.75 -5.68 -10.25
C VAL A 259 23.09 -7.15 -10.46
N LYS A 260 23.27 -7.89 -9.37
CA LYS A 260 23.61 -9.32 -9.42
C LYS A 260 22.55 -10.12 -10.21
N PRO A 261 22.96 -11.02 -11.13
CA PRO A 261 22.01 -11.88 -11.84
C PRO A 261 21.14 -12.69 -10.88
N GLY A 262 19.81 -12.61 -11.04
CA GLY A 262 18.83 -13.29 -10.20
C GLY A 262 18.58 -12.63 -8.83
N ALA A 263 19.13 -11.43 -8.57
CA ALA A 263 18.69 -10.58 -7.48
C ALA A 263 17.21 -10.19 -7.68
N VAL A 264 16.50 -9.93 -6.60
CA VAL A 264 15.09 -9.59 -6.64
C VAL A 264 14.88 -8.13 -6.30
N MET A 265 14.08 -7.44 -7.10
CA MET A 265 13.65 -6.07 -6.87
C MET A 265 12.15 -6.04 -6.64
N VAL A 266 11.71 -5.44 -5.53
CA VAL A 266 10.29 -5.29 -5.19
C VAL A 266 9.96 -3.80 -5.08
N ASP A 267 9.11 -3.32 -5.96
CA ASP A 267 8.67 -1.92 -5.99
C ASP A 267 7.34 -1.76 -5.27
N ILE A 268 7.38 -1.24 -4.03
CA ILE A 268 6.19 -0.95 -3.23
C ILE A 268 5.46 0.27 -3.78
N SER A 269 6.16 1.15 -4.48
CA SER A 269 5.65 2.41 -5.01
C SER A 269 4.95 2.27 -6.37
N ILE A 270 4.71 1.04 -6.84
CA ILE A 270 4.20 0.76 -8.18
C ILE A 270 2.87 1.46 -8.49
N ASP A 271 1.98 1.59 -7.51
CA ASP A 271 0.68 2.27 -7.65
C ASP A 271 0.85 3.79 -7.91
N GLN A 272 2.04 4.34 -7.66
CA GLN A 272 2.41 5.73 -7.92
C GLN A 272 3.40 5.86 -9.10
N GLY A 273 3.35 4.94 -10.04
CA GLY A 273 4.23 4.93 -11.21
C GLY A 273 5.55 4.20 -11.00
N GLY A 274 5.80 3.68 -9.80
CA GLY A 274 7.02 2.95 -9.44
C GLY A 274 8.25 3.84 -9.22
N CYS A 275 9.19 3.36 -8.41
CA CYS A 275 10.46 4.05 -8.13
C CYS A 275 11.68 3.38 -8.81
N PHE A 276 11.44 2.29 -9.52
CA PHE A 276 12.41 1.60 -10.36
C PHE A 276 12.12 1.81 -11.84
#